data_3d23c3a316dfb840a008d3550f7bff59
#
_entry.id   3d23c3a316dfb840a008d3550f7bff59
#
_cell.length_a   1.000
_cell.length_b   1.000
_cell.length_c   1.000
_cell.angle_alpha   90.00
_cell.angle_beta   90.00
_cell.angle_gamma   90.00
#
_symmetry.space_group_name_H-M   'P 1'
#
loop_
_entity.id
_entity.type
_entity.pdbx_description
1 polymer ?
#
loop_
_entity_poly.entity_id
_entity_poly.type
_entity_poly.pdbx_seq_one_letter_code
_entity_poly.pdbx_strand_id
1 'polypeptide(L)'
;GPECVALMPFIMVCAYAANALWPKPAGKFQVATTVIKFIPLALMAVVGIIFGLANGMLTNNFTTPAVGYEVTGSPLFAAVCATAFAYEGWIIATSINAELKDSKRNLPKALVIGGLIIVATYILYYIGVAGGATNQELCDSGATAAFINVFGPVLGNILNLFIAISCMGTMNGLMLGCCRGPYSLAARGEGPHPELFSQVDKVSNLPNNSAILGLFYCAAWGLY
;
A
#
# COMPACT_ATOMS: atom_id res chain seq x y z
N GLY A 1 -18.07 9.89 7.40
CA GLY A 1 -19.15 10.90 7.32
C GLY A 1 -19.23 11.47 5.91
N PRO A 2 -20.23 12.31 5.57
CA PRO A 2 -20.44 12.86 4.23
C PRO A 2 -19.23 13.65 3.70
N GLU A 3 -18.43 14.22 4.58
CA GLU A 3 -17.19 14.93 4.25
C GLU A 3 -16.12 13.99 3.64
N CYS A 4 -16.01 12.75 4.14
CA CYS A 4 -15.09 11.76 3.58
C CYS A 4 -15.52 11.34 2.17
N VAL A 5 -16.81 11.23 1.92
CA VAL A 5 -17.38 10.88 0.60
C VAL A 5 -17.07 11.96 -0.43
N ALA A 6 -17.08 13.24 -0.04
CA ALA A 6 -16.73 14.34 -0.93
C ALA A 6 -15.20 14.48 -1.13
N LEU A 7 -14.43 14.25 -0.08
CA LEU A 7 -12.96 14.35 -0.12
C LEU A 7 -12.32 13.27 -0.99
N MET A 8 -12.87 12.06 -0.97
CA MET A 8 -12.33 10.93 -1.73
C MET A 8 -12.24 11.20 -3.24
N PRO A 9 -13.32 11.54 -3.97
CA PRO A 9 -13.24 11.81 -5.41
C PRO A 9 -12.38 13.04 -5.71
N PHE A 10 -12.36 14.04 -4.83
CA PHE A 10 -11.48 15.20 -4.98
C PHE A 10 -9.99 14.77 -4.97
N ILE A 11 -9.57 13.98 -3.99
CA ILE A 11 -8.19 13.48 -3.92
C ILE A 11 -7.86 12.59 -5.12
N MET A 12 -8.80 11.75 -5.57
CA MET A 12 -8.63 10.90 -6.75
C MET A 12 -8.42 11.73 -8.03
N VAL A 13 -9.22 12.77 -8.25
CA VAL A 13 -9.07 13.69 -9.38
C VAL A 13 -7.73 14.44 -9.31
N CYS A 14 -7.32 14.90 -8.13
CA CYS A 14 -6.01 15.54 -7.93
C CYS A 14 -4.86 14.58 -8.25
N ALA A 15 -4.92 13.33 -7.78
CA ALA A 15 -3.90 12.32 -8.08
C ALA A 15 -3.83 11.99 -9.56
N TYR A 16 -4.99 11.85 -10.24
CA TYR A 16 -5.07 11.66 -11.67
C TYR A 16 -4.46 12.85 -12.42
N ALA A 17 -4.87 14.07 -12.09
CA ALA A 17 -4.36 15.29 -12.72
C ALA A 17 -2.84 15.44 -12.52
N ALA A 18 -2.33 15.14 -11.32
CA ALA A 18 -0.90 15.17 -11.06
C ALA A 18 -0.12 14.18 -11.93
N ASN A 19 -0.62 12.95 -12.10
CA ASN A 19 0.00 11.96 -12.96
C ASN A 19 -0.09 12.33 -14.45
N ALA A 20 -1.22 12.92 -14.88
CA ALA A 20 -1.46 13.31 -16.26
C ALA A 20 -0.65 14.54 -16.67
N LEU A 21 -0.60 15.57 -15.81
CA LEU A 21 0.03 16.85 -16.12
C LEU A 21 1.52 16.88 -15.77
N TRP A 22 1.91 16.17 -14.71
CA TRP A 22 3.28 16.21 -14.18
C TRP A 22 3.81 14.80 -13.85
N PRO A 23 4.01 13.92 -14.84
CA PRO A 23 4.44 12.53 -14.59
C PRO A 23 5.80 12.43 -13.88
N LYS A 24 6.75 13.34 -14.16
CA LYS A 24 8.06 13.34 -13.50
C LYS A 24 7.99 13.69 -12.00
N PRO A 25 7.31 14.77 -11.56
CA PRO A 25 7.04 15.02 -10.15
C PRO A 25 6.24 13.92 -9.46
N ALA A 26 5.21 13.36 -10.13
CA ALA A 26 4.41 12.25 -9.59
C ALA A 26 5.27 11.00 -9.32
N GLY A 27 6.20 10.67 -10.21
CA GLY A 27 7.17 9.60 -9.99
C GLY A 27 8.13 9.86 -8.83
N LYS A 28 8.63 11.09 -8.69
CA LYS A 28 9.46 11.48 -7.53
C LYS A 28 8.68 11.41 -6.22
N PHE A 29 7.42 11.85 -6.23
CA PHE A 29 6.52 11.72 -5.09
C PHE A 29 6.31 10.26 -4.68
N GLN A 30 6.12 9.36 -5.65
CA GLN A 30 6.00 7.92 -5.40
C GLN A 30 7.24 7.35 -4.71
N VAL A 31 8.44 7.71 -5.15
CA VAL A 31 9.70 7.29 -4.52
C VAL A 31 9.82 7.87 -3.11
N ALA A 32 9.56 9.18 -2.94
CA ALA A 32 9.63 9.84 -1.65
C ALA A 32 8.66 9.22 -0.63
N THR A 33 7.39 9.00 -0.99
CA THR A 33 6.41 8.35 -0.10
C THR A 33 6.79 6.92 0.23
N THR A 34 7.44 6.20 -0.70
CA THR A 34 7.96 4.85 -0.45
C THR A 34 9.06 4.86 0.59
N VAL A 35 10.02 5.78 0.52
CA VAL A 35 11.07 5.92 1.53
C VAL A 35 10.49 6.33 2.88
N ILE A 36 9.61 7.33 2.89
CA ILE A 36 8.98 7.83 4.12
C ILE A 36 8.21 6.73 4.86
N LYS A 37 7.44 5.90 4.16
CA LYS A 37 6.67 4.83 4.81
C LYS A 37 7.54 3.72 5.41
N PHE A 38 8.78 3.52 4.93
CA PHE A 38 9.71 2.55 5.52
C PHE A 38 10.26 3.00 6.88
N ILE A 39 10.27 4.30 7.17
CA ILE A 39 10.83 4.84 8.42
C ILE A 39 10.10 4.26 9.65
N PRO A 40 8.76 4.41 9.82
CA PRO A 40 8.07 3.86 10.98
C PRO A 40 8.12 2.33 11.03
N LEU A 41 8.12 1.65 9.88
CA LEU A 41 8.25 0.20 9.83
C LEU A 41 9.60 -0.27 10.37
N ALA A 42 10.70 0.36 9.92
CA ALA A 42 12.05 0.03 10.38
C ALA A 42 12.26 0.39 11.86
N LEU A 43 11.76 1.55 12.29
CA LEU A 43 11.84 1.95 13.70
C LEU A 43 11.12 0.96 14.60
N MET A 44 9.89 0.56 14.25
CA MET A 44 9.14 -0.40 15.04
C MET A 44 9.76 -1.79 14.98
N ALA A 45 10.29 -2.22 13.85
CA ALA A 45 10.99 -3.48 13.71
C ALA A 45 12.21 -3.58 14.65
N VAL A 46 12.98 -2.50 14.79
CA VAL A 46 14.18 -2.51 15.64
C VAL A 46 13.83 -2.23 17.09
N VAL A 47 13.22 -1.07 17.35
CA VAL A 47 12.98 -0.61 18.72
C VAL A 47 11.91 -1.46 19.42
N GLY A 48 10.83 -1.84 18.71
CA GLY A 48 9.77 -2.68 19.26
C GLY A 48 10.25 -4.08 19.65
N ILE A 49 11.14 -4.67 18.85
CA ILE A 49 11.75 -5.97 19.19
C ILE A 49 12.60 -5.85 20.46
N ILE A 50 13.49 -4.83 20.52
CA ILE A 50 14.33 -4.59 21.70
C ILE A 50 13.48 -4.35 22.95
N PHE A 51 12.45 -3.50 22.84
CA PHE A 51 11.52 -3.20 23.92
C PHE A 51 10.76 -4.46 24.38
N GLY A 52 10.25 -5.25 23.45
CA GLY A 52 9.50 -6.47 23.74
C GLY A 52 10.35 -7.59 24.36
N LEU A 53 11.62 -7.69 23.99
CA LEU A 53 12.58 -8.60 24.64
C LEU A 53 12.91 -8.14 26.04
N ALA A 54 13.16 -6.85 26.24
CA ALA A 54 13.52 -6.29 27.55
C ALA A 54 12.39 -6.42 28.57
N ASN A 55 11.13 -6.29 28.15
CA ASN A 55 9.96 -6.34 29.01
C ASN A 55 9.24 -7.70 29.04
N GLY A 56 9.75 -8.71 28.34
CA GLY A 56 9.11 -10.03 28.23
C GLY A 56 7.79 -10.03 27.45
N MET A 57 7.41 -8.92 26.81
CA MET A 57 6.16 -8.75 26.07
C MET A 57 6.05 -9.73 24.91
N LEU A 58 7.15 -9.96 24.18
CA LEU A 58 7.17 -10.92 23.08
C LEU A 58 6.81 -12.33 23.56
N THR A 59 7.43 -12.81 24.65
CA THR A 59 7.12 -14.13 25.20
C THR A 59 5.66 -14.22 25.62
N ASN A 60 5.14 -13.17 26.28
CA ASN A 60 3.74 -13.13 26.70
C ASN A 60 2.79 -13.20 25.50
N ASN A 61 3.01 -12.42 24.46
CA ASN A 61 2.12 -12.36 23.31
C ASN A 61 2.11 -13.62 22.44
N PHE A 62 3.22 -14.34 22.39
CA PHE A 62 3.27 -15.63 21.67
C PHE A 62 2.70 -16.80 22.48
N THR A 63 2.47 -16.62 23.78
CA THR A 63 1.91 -17.67 24.67
C THR A 63 0.49 -17.38 25.14
N THR A 64 0.05 -16.11 25.16
CA THR A 64 -1.25 -15.69 25.70
C THR A 64 -2.11 -15.09 24.61
N PRO A 65 -3.21 -15.74 24.20
CA PRO A 65 -4.15 -15.17 23.22
C PRO A 65 -4.95 -14.00 23.80
N ALA A 66 -5.44 -13.12 22.93
CA ALA A 66 -6.40 -12.08 23.33
C ALA A 66 -7.73 -12.68 23.75
N VAL A 67 -8.36 -12.12 24.78
CA VAL A 67 -9.64 -12.59 25.31
C VAL A 67 -10.80 -11.92 24.57
N GLY A 68 -11.85 -12.68 24.25
CA GLY A 68 -13.08 -12.14 23.62
C GLY A 68 -13.01 -11.99 22.09
N TYR A 69 -11.91 -12.40 21.46
CA TYR A 69 -11.78 -12.45 20.01
C TYR A 69 -11.79 -13.89 19.53
N GLU A 70 -12.99 -14.37 19.19
CA GLU A 70 -13.12 -15.69 18.59
C GLU A 70 -13.07 -15.57 17.06
N VAL A 71 -12.08 -16.22 16.45
CA VAL A 71 -12.00 -16.34 15.00
C VAL A 71 -12.97 -17.43 14.54
N THR A 72 -13.99 -17.04 13.79
CA THR A 72 -14.91 -18.00 13.16
C THR A 72 -14.15 -18.77 12.06
N GLY A 73 -13.88 -20.05 12.30
CA GLY A 73 -13.14 -20.90 11.37
C GLY A 73 -11.67 -21.11 11.74
N SER A 74 -10.82 -21.37 10.74
CA SER A 74 -9.39 -21.61 10.97
C SER A 74 -8.64 -20.27 11.15
N PRO A 75 -7.97 -20.05 12.29
CA PRO A 75 -7.14 -18.87 12.52
C PRO A 75 -6.05 -18.68 11.45
N LEU A 76 -5.46 -19.79 10.98
CA LEU A 76 -4.45 -19.77 9.94
C LEU A 76 -5.03 -19.24 8.62
N PHE A 77 -6.23 -19.67 8.25
CA PHE A 77 -6.88 -19.21 7.03
C PHE A 77 -7.21 -17.72 7.10
N ALA A 78 -7.70 -17.23 8.24
CA ALA A 78 -7.95 -15.80 8.46
C ALA A 78 -6.66 -14.97 8.35
N ALA A 79 -5.55 -15.45 8.92
CA ALA A 79 -4.26 -14.82 8.80
C ALA A 79 -3.75 -14.78 7.35
N VAL A 80 -3.89 -15.88 6.59
CA VAL A 80 -3.53 -15.94 5.17
C VAL A 80 -4.36 -14.96 4.36
N CYS A 81 -5.66 -14.86 4.58
CA CYS A 81 -6.52 -13.89 3.90
C CYS A 81 -6.11 -12.44 4.20
N ALA A 82 -5.81 -12.13 5.46
CA ALA A 82 -5.35 -10.80 5.86
C ALA A 82 -3.99 -10.44 5.24
N THR A 83 -3.05 -11.38 5.20
CA THR A 83 -1.73 -11.16 4.58
C THR A 83 -1.80 -11.09 3.07
N ALA A 84 -2.74 -11.76 2.41
CA ALA A 84 -2.91 -11.68 0.96
C ALA A 84 -3.13 -10.25 0.48
N PHE A 85 -3.95 -9.46 1.20
CA PHE A 85 -4.13 -8.04 0.92
C PHE A 85 -2.85 -7.21 1.17
N ALA A 86 -2.10 -7.53 2.22
CA ALA A 86 -0.87 -6.81 2.57
C ALA A 86 0.25 -7.01 1.52
N TYR A 87 0.25 -8.14 0.82
CA TYR A 87 1.22 -8.46 -0.24
C TYR A 87 0.72 -8.15 -1.66
N GLU A 88 -0.46 -7.56 -1.80
CA GLU A 88 -1.01 -7.12 -3.08
C GLU A 88 -0.20 -5.92 -3.62
N GLY A 89 -0.22 -5.70 -4.93
CA GLY A 89 0.42 -4.54 -5.57
C GLY A 89 1.58 -4.88 -6.52
N TRP A 90 2.14 -6.08 -6.49
CA TRP A 90 3.17 -6.53 -7.43
C TRP A 90 2.70 -6.50 -8.88
N ILE A 91 1.39 -6.62 -9.12
CA ILE A 91 0.76 -6.55 -10.43
C ILE A 91 0.98 -5.20 -11.12
N ILE A 92 1.11 -4.12 -10.34
CA ILE A 92 1.39 -2.77 -10.88
C ILE A 92 2.74 -2.75 -11.59
N ALA A 93 3.76 -3.45 -11.03
CA ALA A 93 5.06 -3.56 -11.66
C ALA A 93 5.00 -4.25 -13.03
N THR A 94 4.09 -5.19 -13.21
CA THR A 94 3.88 -5.83 -14.52
C THR A 94 3.19 -4.92 -15.52
N SER A 95 2.30 -4.03 -15.07
CA SER A 95 1.59 -3.08 -15.95
C SER A 95 2.49 -1.99 -16.53
N ILE A 96 3.60 -1.66 -15.85
CA ILE A 96 4.59 -0.68 -16.30
C ILE A 96 5.78 -1.30 -17.06
N ASN A 97 5.70 -2.59 -17.37
CA ASN A 97 6.78 -3.36 -18.01
C ASN A 97 7.31 -2.71 -19.31
N ALA A 98 6.42 -2.12 -20.12
CA ALA A 98 6.79 -1.47 -21.38
C ALA A 98 7.69 -0.21 -21.20
N GLU A 99 7.70 0.38 -20.01
CA GLU A 99 8.48 1.60 -19.70
C GLU A 99 9.83 1.29 -19.06
N LEU A 100 10.06 0.04 -18.68
CA LEU A 100 11.30 -0.37 -18.04
C LEU A 100 12.41 -0.62 -19.07
N LYS A 101 13.55 -0.02 -18.83
CA LYS A 101 14.78 -0.33 -19.59
C LYS A 101 15.18 -1.78 -19.30
N ASP A 102 15.45 -2.55 -20.37
CA ASP A 102 15.81 -3.97 -20.29
C ASP A 102 14.80 -4.78 -19.41
N SER A 103 13.51 -4.58 -19.65
CA SER A 103 12.45 -5.10 -18.79
C SER A 103 12.49 -6.62 -18.59
N LYS A 104 12.85 -7.39 -19.64
CA LYS A 104 12.98 -8.86 -19.55
C LYS A 104 13.97 -9.32 -18.46
N ARG A 105 15.00 -8.51 -18.19
CA ARG A 105 16.02 -8.81 -17.17
C ARG A 105 15.73 -8.11 -15.84
N ASN A 106 15.30 -6.85 -15.90
CA ASN A 106 15.18 -6.00 -14.72
C ASN A 106 13.88 -6.26 -13.94
N LEU A 107 12.77 -6.52 -14.63
CA LEU A 107 11.50 -6.76 -13.96
C LEU A 107 11.52 -8.02 -13.07
N PRO A 108 11.95 -9.20 -13.53
CA PRO A 108 12.02 -10.37 -12.65
C PRO A 108 12.93 -10.16 -11.44
N LYS A 109 14.08 -9.51 -11.62
CA LYS A 109 15.00 -9.20 -10.53
C LYS A 109 14.36 -8.25 -9.52
N ALA A 110 13.70 -7.18 -10.00
CA ALA A 110 13.03 -6.22 -9.14
C ALA A 110 11.90 -6.87 -8.33
N LEU A 111 11.12 -7.77 -8.94
CA LEU A 111 10.06 -8.50 -8.25
C LEU A 111 10.60 -9.44 -7.18
N VAL A 112 11.64 -10.20 -7.46
CA VAL A 112 12.25 -11.13 -6.48
C VAL A 112 12.88 -10.36 -5.33
N ILE A 113 13.75 -9.38 -5.63
CA ILE A 113 14.44 -8.60 -4.60
C ILE A 113 13.44 -7.77 -3.78
N GLY A 114 12.51 -7.09 -4.45
CA GLY A 114 11.45 -6.32 -3.79
C GLY A 114 10.57 -7.19 -2.92
N GLY A 115 10.16 -8.36 -3.41
CA GLY A 115 9.39 -9.34 -2.64
C GLY A 115 10.11 -9.79 -1.38
N LEU A 116 11.41 -10.13 -1.47
CA LEU A 116 12.21 -10.52 -0.31
C LEU A 116 12.34 -9.40 0.72
N ILE A 117 12.57 -8.16 0.27
CA ILE A 117 12.62 -6.98 1.15
C ILE A 117 11.29 -6.77 1.86
N ILE A 118 10.16 -6.88 1.15
CA ILE A 118 8.83 -6.72 1.73
C ILE A 118 8.56 -7.80 2.77
N VAL A 119 8.82 -9.07 2.46
CA VAL A 119 8.64 -10.19 3.39
C VAL A 119 9.46 -9.98 4.66
N ALA A 120 10.74 -9.68 4.52
CA ALA A 120 11.61 -9.43 5.68
C ALA A 120 11.10 -8.23 6.51
N THR A 121 10.73 -7.13 5.85
CA THR A 121 10.22 -5.93 6.52
C THR A 121 8.93 -6.23 7.29
N TYR A 122 7.98 -6.95 6.69
CA TYR A 122 6.70 -7.25 7.34
C TYR A 122 6.85 -8.22 8.52
N ILE A 123 7.70 -9.24 8.39
CA ILE A 123 7.99 -10.16 9.50
C ILE A 123 8.61 -9.39 10.68
N LEU A 124 9.65 -8.60 10.42
CA LEU A 124 10.32 -7.84 11.47
C LEU A 124 9.40 -6.79 12.10
N TYR A 125 8.60 -6.10 11.28
CA TYR A 125 7.60 -5.14 11.76
C TYR A 125 6.54 -5.81 12.64
N TYR A 126 6.00 -6.96 12.21
CA TYR A 126 5.02 -7.71 12.98
C TYR A 126 5.57 -8.12 14.35
N ILE A 127 6.79 -8.66 14.38
CA ILE A 127 7.46 -9.01 15.65
C ILE A 127 7.66 -7.77 16.51
N GLY A 128 8.06 -6.64 15.91
CA GLY A 128 8.22 -5.37 16.62
C GLY A 128 6.92 -4.86 17.24
N VAL A 129 5.82 -4.90 16.48
CA VAL A 129 4.48 -4.53 16.98
C VAL A 129 4.03 -5.44 18.11
N ALA A 130 4.24 -6.76 17.98
CA ALA A 130 3.96 -7.73 19.02
C ALA A 130 4.85 -7.53 20.27
N GLY A 131 6.02 -6.91 20.13
CA GLY A 131 6.87 -6.51 21.25
C GLY A 131 6.43 -5.23 21.96
N GLY A 132 5.63 -4.38 21.27
CA GLY A 132 5.27 -3.05 21.75
C GLY A 132 3.98 -2.95 22.57
N ALA A 133 3.05 -3.91 22.45
CA ALA A 133 1.76 -3.89 23.13
C ALA A 133 1.23 -5.30 23.35
N THR A 134 0.32 -5.47 24.30
CA THR A 134 -0.36 -6.76 24.53
C THR A 134 -1.27 -7.14 23.37
N ASN A 135 -1.53 -8.44 23.19
CA ASN A 135 -2.48 -8.91 22.16
C ASN A 135 -3.85 -8.24 22.27
N GLN A 136 -4.31 -7.97 23.50
CA GLN A 136 -5.59 -7.28 23.74
C GLN A 136 -5.55 -5.85 23.20
N GLU A 137 -4.53 -5.07 23.54
CA GLU A 137 -4.37 -3.69 23.05
C GLU A 137 -4.21 -3.64 21.53
N LEU A 138 -3.54 -4.63 20.93
CA LEU A 138 -3.40 -4.73 19.49
C LEU A 138 -4.72 -5.02 18.77
N CYS A 139 -5.59 -5.83 19.37
CA CYS A 139 -6.93 -6.08 18.86
C CYS A 139 -7.83 -4.83 18.97
N ASP A 140 -7.73 -4.08 20.09
CA ASP A 140 -8.57 -2.92 20.36
C ASP A 140 -8.14 -1.68 19.54
N SER A 141 -6.83 -1.43 19.43
CA SER A 141 -6.27 -0.17 18.92
C SER A 141 -5.26 -0.37 17.77
N GLY A 142 -5.03 -1.59 17.33
CA GLY A 142 -4.08 -1.91 16.27
C GLY A 142 -2.63 -1.52 16.61
N ALA A 143 -1.82 -1.31 15.58
CA ALA A 143 -0.41 -0.96 15.74
C ALA A 143 -0.17 0.37 16.48
N THR A 144 -1.17 1.27 16.53
CA THR A 144 -1.07 2.56 17.22
C THR A 144 -0.78 2.37 18.71
N ALA A 145 -1.36 1.35 19.36
CA ALA A 145 -1.07 1.02 20.75
C ALA A 145 0.41 0.73 20.97
N ALA A 146 0.99 -0.14 20.13
CA ALA A 146 2.40 -0.47 20.21
C ALA A 146 3.32 0.75 20.00
N PHE A 147 2.99 1.64 19.06
CA PHE A 147 3.76 2.86 18.84
C PHE A 147 3.67 3.83 20.02
N ILE A 148 2.50 3.98 20.64
CA ILE A 148 2.32 4.81 21.83
C ILE A 148 3.11 4.26 23.01
N ASN A 149 3.08 2.94 23.22
CA ASN A 149 3.78 2.29 24.33
C ASN A 149 5.30 2.38 24.16
N VAL A 150 5.82 2.23 22.94
CA VAL A 150 7.27 2.21 22.67
C VAL A 150 7.84 3.63 22.57
N PHE A 151 7.14 4.55 21.91
CA PHE A 151 7.66 5.89 21.58
C PHE A 151 6.97 7.03 22.34
N GLY A 152 5.95 6.72 23.14
CA GLY A 152 5.13 7.72 23.83
C GLY A 152 4.02 8.32 22.96
N PRO A 153 3.08 9.05 23.58
CA PRO A 153 1.84 9.48 22.93
C PRO A 153 2.06 10.48 21.76
N VAL A 154 3.07 11.33 21.86
CA VAL A 154 3.35 12.32 20.80
C VAL A 154 3.85 11.64 19.53
N LEU A 155 4.90 10.83 19.62
CA LEU A 155 5.47 10.11 18.48
C LEU A 155 4.52 9.02 17.98
N GLY A 156 3.78 8.35 18.88
CA GLY A 156 2.77 7.37 18.50
C GLY A 156 1.66 7.98 17.63
N ASN A 157 1.20 9.19 17.95
CA ASN A 157 0.20 9.89 17.14
C ASN A 157 0.74 10.40 15.81
N ILE A 158 2.03 10.67 15.68
CA ILE A 158 2.67 11.00 14.40
C ILE A 158 2.58 9.81 13.41
N LEU A 159 2.44 8.57 13.90
CA LEU A 159 2.18 7.41 13.06
C LEU A 159 0.97 7.62 12.14
N ASN A 160 -0.09 8.27 12.62
CA ASN A 160 -1.28 8.53 11.82
C ASN A 160 -0.96 9.39 10.58
N LEU A 161 -0.04 10.35 10.72
CA LEU A 161 0.45 11.15 9.59
C LEU A 161 1.23 10.28 8.59
N PHE A 162 2.10 9.37 9.08
CA PHE A 162 2.81 8.43 8.20
C PHE A 162 1.87 7.48 7.48
N ILE A 163 0.80 7.02 8.15
CA ILE A 163 -0.25 6.19 7.54
C ILE A 163 -0.94 6.98 6.42
N ALA A 164 -1.33 8.23 6.65
CA ALA A 164 -1.95 9.07 5.64
C ALA A 164 -1.04 9.28 4.42
N ILE A 165 0.24 9.59 4.63
CA ILE A 165 1.24 9.73 3.56
C ILE A 165 1.39 8.40 2.79
N SER A 166 1.43 7.27 3.50
CA SER A 166 1.50 5.93 2.90
C SER A 166 0.28 5.64 2.04
N CYS A 167 -0.93 5.95 2.51
CA CYS A 167 -2.17 5.78 1.76
C CYS A 167 -2.18 6.63 0.48
N MET A 168 -1.72 7.89 0.55
CA MET A 168 -1.60 8.76 -0.63
C MET A 168 -0.61 8.19 -1.65
N GLY A 169 0.54 7.69 -1.21
CA GLY A 169 1.52 7.05 -2.08
C GLY A 169 0.98 5.77 -2.72
N THR A 170 0.28 4.94 -1.96
CA THR A 170 -0.36 3.71 -2.46
C THR A 170 -1.44 4.03 -3.49
N MET A 171 -2.32 5.00 -3.19
CA MET A 171 -3.35 5.46 -4.12
C MET A 171 -2.74 5.96 -5.43
N ASN A 172 -1.66 6.75 -5.37
CA ASN A 172 -0.97 7.24 -6.57
C ASN A 172 -0.42 6.08 -7.42
N GLY A 173 0.17 5.06 -6.81
CA GLY A 173 0.66 3.87 -7.51
C GLY A 173 -0.47 3.04 -8.14
N LEU A 174 -1.57 2.80 -7.41
CA LEU A 174 -2.74 2.09 -7.91
C LEU A 174 -3.39 2.85 -9.08
N MET A 175 -3.47 4.17 -8.99
CA MET A 175 -3.99 5.01 -10.07
C MET A 175 -3.20 4.83 -11.37
N LEU A 176 -1.87 4.77 -11.29
CA LEU A 176 -1.02 4.49 -12.46
C LEU A 176 -1.35 3.13 -13.09
N GLY A 177 -1.57 2.10 -12.28
CA GLY A 177 -1.99 0.77 -12.74
C GLY A 177 -3.37 0.81 -13.40
N CYS A 178 -4.36 1.43 -12.75
CA CYS A 178 -5.71 1.59 -13.27
C CYS A 178 -5.77 2.34 -14.61
N CYS A 179 -4.98 3.41 -14.73
CA CYS A 179 -4.91 4.18 -15.98
C CYS A 179 -4.41 3.37 -17.17
N ARG A 180 -3.64 2.31 -16.94
CA ARG A 180 -3.01 1.51 -18.00
C ARG A 180 -3.69 0.19 -18.28
N GLY A 181 -4.60 -0.27 -17.43
CA GLY A 181 -5.32 -1.52 -17.62
C GLY A 181 -6.07 -1.58 -18.95
N PRO A 182 -7.04 -0.69 -19.21
CA PRO A 182 -7.77 -0.65 -20.49
C PRO A 182 -6.86 -0.41 -21.70
N TYR A 183 -5.85 0.44 -21.56
CA TYR A 183 -4.85 0.69 -22.62
C TYR A 183 -4.09 -0.59 -22.99
N SER A 184 -3.66 -1.37 -22.03
CA SER A 184 -2.88 -2.58 -22.30
C SER A 184 -3.67 -3.67 -23.04
N LEU A 185 -4.99 -3.73 -22.81
CA LEU A 185 -5.90 -4.57 -23.59
C LEU A 185 -6.11 -4.00 -25.00
N ALA A 186 -6.41 -2.71 -25.10
CA ALA A 186 -6.67 -2.05 -26.37
C ALA A 186 -5.45 -2.06 -27.32
N ALA A 187 -4.23 -1.95 -26.76
CA ALA A 187 -2.99 -2.03 -27.54
C ALA A 187 -2.76 -3.42 -28.17
N ARG A 188 -3.45 -4.45 -27.68
CA ARG A 188 -3.47 -5.80 -28.28
C ARG A 188 -4.64 -6.02 -29.22
N GLY A 189 -5.49 -5.01 -29.43
CA GLY A 189 -6.73 -5.13 -30.17
C GLY A 189 -7.84 -5.86 -29.40
N GLU A 190 -7.70 -5.99 -28.07
CA GLU A 190 -8.64 -6.67 -27.18
C GLU A 190 -9.50 -5.67 -26.43
N GLY A 191 -10.65 -6.13 -25.91
CA GLY A 191 -11.56 -5.30 -25.13
C GLY A 191 -12.50 -4.42 -25.97
N PRO A 192 -13.36 -3.63 -25.29
CA PRO A 192 -14.30 -2.74 -25.98
C PRO A 192 -13.56 -1.51 -26.55
N HIS A 193 -13.91 -1.11 -27.77
CA HIS A 193 -13.39 0.08 -28.45
C HIS A 193 -11.86 0.24 -28.41
N PRO A 194 -11.08 -0.75 -28.92
CA PRO A 194 -9.63 -0.72 -28.84
C PRO A 194 -9.02 0.51 -29.52
N GLU A 195 -9.65 1.04 -30.60
CA GLU A 195 -9.18 2.27 -31.28
C GLU A 195 -9.24 3.50 -30.37
N LEU A 196 -10.18 3.55 -29.42
CA LEU A 196 -10.34 4.66 -28.49
C LEU A 196 -9.35 4.57 -27.32
N PHE A 197 -9.24 3.38 -26.73
CA PHE A 197 -8.44 3.19 -25.50
C PHE A 197 -6.95 2.96 -25.79
N SER A 198 -6.55 2.66 -27.03
CA SER A 198 -5.15 2.59 -27.43
C SER A 198 -4.52 3.95 -27.74
N GLN A 199 -5.31 5.03 -27.74
CA GLN A 199 -4.79 6.37 -28.00
C GLN A 199 -3.93 6.86 -26.84
N VAL A 200 -2.73 7.34 -27.20
CA VAL A 200 -1.76 7.93 -26.26
C VAL A 200 -1.59 9.40 -26.61
N ASP A 201 -1.69 10.25 -25.63
CA ASP A 201 -1.43 11.68 -25.80
C ASP A 201 0.06 11.91 -26.12
N LYS A 202 0.33 12.70 -27.18
CA LYS A 202 1.70 12.93 -27.67
C LYS A 202 2.57 13.78 -26.74
N VAL A 203 1.95 14.54 -25.86
CA VAL A 203 2.65 15.45 -24.95
C VAL A 203 3.00 14.77 -23.62
N SER A 204 2.02 14.10 -23.02
CA SER A 204 2.17 13.45 -21.72
C SER A 204 2.61 11.99 -21.80
N ASN A 205 2.53 11.37 -22.98
CA ASN A 205 2.70 9.92 -23.18
C ASN A 205 1.76 9.06 -22.31
N LEU A 206 0.58 9.61 -21.99
CA LEU A 206 -0.43 8.92 -21.19
C LEU A 206 -1.63 8.53 -22.04
N PRO A 207 -2.24 7.36 -21.79
CA PRO A 207 -3.48 6.95 -22.44
C PRO A 207 -4.68 7.63 -21.76
N ASN A 208 -4.96 8.90 -22.11
CA ASN A 208 -5.96 9.72 -21.42
C ASN A 208 -7.35 9.09 -21.39
N ASN A 209 -7.80 8.48 -22.49
CA ASN A 209 -9.12 7.84 -22.55
C ASN A 209 -9.20 6.63 -21.59
N SER A 210 -8.17 5.81 -21.56
CA SER A 210 -8.04 4.69 -20.62
C SER A 210 -7.99 5.17 -19.17
N ALA A 211 -7.27 6.25 -18.92
CA ALA A 211 -7.11 6.84 -17.59
C ALA A 211 -8.42 7.42 -17.05
N ILE A 212 -9.20 8.12 -17.91
CA ILE A 212 -10.52 8.64 -17.55
C ILE A 212 -11.48 7.49 -17.19
N LEU A 213 -11.49 6.41 -17.96
CA LEU A 213 -12.29 5.23 -17.65
C LEU A 213 -11.89 4.63 -16.31
N GLY A 214 -10.58 4.48 -16.04
CA GLY A 214 -10.06 4.00 -14.76
C GLY A 214 -10.50 4.88 -13.58
N LEU A 215 -10.46 6.21 -13.75
CA LEU A 215 -10.94 7.16 -12.74
C LEU A 215 -12.43 6.97 -12.42
N PHE A 216 -13.28 6.84 -13.46
CA PHE A 216 -14.71 6.59 -13.26
C PHE A 216 -14.98 5.27 -12.56
N TYR A 217 -14.24 4.20 -12.89
CA TYR A 217 -14.34 2.91 -12.22
C TYR A 217 -13.99 3.02 -10.72
N CYS A 218 -12.88 3.67 -10.42
CA CYS A 218 -12.46 3.89 -9.04
C CYS A 218 -13.47 4.75 -8.27
N ALA A 219 -14.01 5.80 -8.88
CA ALA A 219 -15.03 6.65 -8.27
C ALA A 219 -16.33 5.88 -7.98
N ALA A 220 -16.79 5.04 -8.91
CA ALA A 220 -17.98 4.22 -8.72
C ALA A 220 -17.84 3.25 -7.54
N TRP A 221 -16.70 2.55 -7.45
CA TRP A 221 -16.42 1.65 -6.31
C TRP A 221 -16.22 2.40 -4.99
N GLY A 222 -15.69 3.60 -5.04
CA GLY A 222 -15.50 4.41 -3.83
C GLY A 222 -16.80 5.00 -3.27
N LEU A 223 -17.87 5.09 -4.09
CA LEU A 223 -19.19 5.55 -3.67
C LEU A 223 -20.08 4.39 -3.16
N TYR A 224 -19.72 3.15 -3.48
CA TYR A 224 -20.39 1.93 -3.01
C TYR A 224 -19.86 1.51 -1.65
#